data_611c3371ed9524ed5912aaad1a35648b
#
_entry.id   611c3371ed9524ed5912aaad1a35648b
#
_cell.length_a   1.000
_cell.length_b   1.000
_cell.length_c   1.000
_cell.angle_alpha   90.00
_cell.angle_beta   90.00
_cell.angle_gamma   90.00
#
_symmetry.space_group_name_H-M   'P 1'
#
loop_
_entity.id
_entity.type
_entity.pdbx_description
1 polymer ?
#
loop_
_entity_poly.entity_id
_entity_poly.type
_entity_poly.pdbx_seq_one_letter_code
_entity_poly.pdbx_strand_id
1 'polypeptide(L)' 'MSEVRFNGPLYKVTMTEYERGYGQRPMGEKFFDNEEEARQFCKEYFSGDSECYFRADYQRVN' A
#
# COMPACT_ATOMS: atom_id res chain seq x y z
N MET A 1 14.82 30.63 7.88
CA MET A 1 14.94 29.38 7.60
C MET A 1 14.08 29.01 6.53
N SER A 2 14.46 28.29 5.90
CA SER A 2 13.66 27.85 4.92
C SER A 2 12.66 26.99 5.44
N GLU A 3 11.60 27.03 4.86
CA GLU A 3 10.63 26.12 5.19
C GLU A 3 11.07 24.77 4.83
N VAL A 4 10.70 23.86 5.59
CA VAL A 4 10.97 22.50 5.27
C VAL A 4 10.03 22.09 4.19
N ARG A 5 10.61 21.76 3.07
CA ARG A 5 9.79 21.29 2.00
C ARG A 5 9.85 19.81 2.00
N PHE A 6 8.75 19.18 2.08
CA PHE A 6 8.73 17.75 2.08
C PHE A 6 8.79 17.26 0.65
N ASN A 7 9.85 16.59 0.33
CA ASN A 7 10.04 16.11 -1.02
C ASN A 7 9.71 14.66 -1.18
N GLY A 8 9.22 14.05 -0.17
CA GLY A 8 8.91 12.64 -0.24
C GLY A 8 7.58 12.38 -0.87
N PRO A 9 7.21 11.14 -0.98
CA PRO A 9 5.94 10.76 -1.58
C PRO A 9 4.78 11.15 -0.68
N LEU A 10 3.62 11.29 -1.30
CA LEU A 10 2.42 11.68 -0.59
C LEU A 10 1.64 10.49 -0.05
N TYR A 11 1.77 9.35 -0.65
CA TYR A 11 0.96 8.20 -0.28
C TYR A 11 1.81 6.98 -0.03
N LYS A 12 1.43 6.25 1.00
CA LYS A 12 2.11 5.01 1.33
C LYS A 12 1.14 3.86 1.12
N VAL A 13 1.58 2.86 0.39
CA VAL A 13 0.81 1.66 0.16
C VAL A 13 1.41 0.55 1.02
N THR A 14 0.57 -0.09 1.79
CA THR A 14 0.99 -1.22 2.60
C THR A 14 0.43 -2.47 2.00
N MET A 15 1.31 -3.42 1.72
CA MET A 15 0.92 -4.67 1.09
C MET A 15 0.86 -5.76 2.13
N THR A 16 -0.18 -6.58 2.05
CA THR A 16 -0.43 -7.60 3.04
C THR A 16 -0.83 -8.89 2.36
N GLU A 17 -0.33 -9.98 2.87
CA GLU A 17 -0.76 -11.30 2.43
C GLU A 17 -1.64 -11.88 3.52
N TYR A 18 -2.78 -12.40 3.12
CA TYR A 18 -3.68 -13.07 4.04
C TYR A 18 -3.74 -14.54 3.68
N GLU A 19 -3.56 -15.39 4.67
CA GLU A 19 -3.61 -16.82 4.45
C GLU A 19 -4.53 -17.42 5.48
N ARG A 20 -5.52 -18.13 5.01
CA ARG A 20 -6.51 -18.71 5.90
C ARG A 20 -5.84 -19.70 6.85
N GLY A 21 -6.15 -19.53 8.12
CA GLY A 21 -5.55 -20.38 9.14
C GLY A 21 -4.26 -19.85 9.69
N TYR A 22 -3.63 -18.90 9.00
CA TYR A 22 -2.37 -18.34 9.47
C TYR A 22 -2.45 -16.85 9.74
N GLY A 23 -3.46 -16.19 9.23
CA GLY A 23 -3.61 -14.77 9.50
C GLY A 23 -2.98 -13.91 8.42
N GLN A 24 -2.53 -12.73 8.84
CA GLN A 24 -2.02 -11.74 7.92
C GLN A 24 -0.54 -11.54 8.14
N ARG A 25 0.14 -11.21 7.05
CA ARG A 25 1.57 -10.99 7.11
C ARG A 25 1.91 -9.80 6.22
N PRO A 26 2.67 -8.84 6.74
CA PRO A 26 3.06 -7.69 5.90
C PRO A 26 4.04 -8.14 4.84
N MET A 27 3.84 -7.61 3.64
CA MET A 27 4.69 -7.94 2.51
C MET A 27 5.59 -6.80 2.09
N GLY A 28 5.40 -5.63 2.69
CA GLY A 28 6.23 -4.50 2.35
C GLY A 28 5.42 -3.26 2.13
N GLU A 29 6.12 -2.20 1.74
CA GLU A 29 5.49 -0.91 1.52
C GLU A 29 5.99 -0.32 0.22
N LYS A 30 5.16 0.52 -0.37
CA LYS A 30 5.52 1.20 -1.59
C LYS A 30 4.96 2.61 -1.51
N PHE A 31 5.64 3.55 -2.17
CA PHE A 31 5.26 4.94 -2.05
C PHE A 31 4.92 5.52 -3.42
N PHE A 32 3.95 6.42 -3.43
CA PHE A 32 3.50 7.07 -4.65
C PHE A 32 3.31 8.53 -4.41
N ASP A 33 3.42 9.32 -5.48
CA ASP A 33 3.28 10.75 -5.37
C ASP A 33 1.85 11.22 -5.54
N ASN A 34 0.99 10.43 -6.14
CA ASN A 34 -0.38 10.85 -6.28
C ASN A 34 -1.32 9.71 -5.96
N GLU A 35 -2.54 10.11 -5.63
CA GLU A 35 -3.51 9.14 -5.14
C GLU A 35 -3.94 8.17 -6.21
N GLU A 36 -4.03 8.64 -7.43
CA GLU A 36 -4.53 7.76 -8.47
C GLU A 36 -3.59 6.60 -8.71
N GLU A 37 -2.28 6.87 -8.69
CA GLU A 37 -1.33 5.80 -8.85
C GLU A 37 -1.38 4.83 -7.69
N ALA A 38 -1.52 5.35 -6.48
CA ALA A 38 -1.59 4.49 -5.31
C ALA A 38 -2.83 3.61 -5.37
N ARG A 39 -3.95 4.20 -5.75
CA ARG A 39 -5.19 3.44 -5.82
C ARG A 39 -5.12 2.39 -6.92
N GLN A 40 -4.54 2.75 -8.06
CA GLN A 40 -4.43 1.80 -9.15
C GLN A 40 -3.55 0.63 -8.76
N PHE A 41 -2.45 0.91 -8.08
CA PHE A 41 -1.58 -0.15 -7.63
C PHE A 41 -2.31 -1.08 -6.67
N CYS A 42 -3.06 -0.52 -5.73
CA CYS A 42 -3.79 -1.35 -4.79
C CYS A 42 -4.81 -2.24 -5.50
N LYS A 43 -5.46 -1.67 -6.50
CA LYS A 43 -6.46 -2.42 -7.22
C LYS A 43 -5.84 -3.57 -7.98
N GLU A 44 -4.69 -3.34 -8.58
CA GLU A 44 -4.04 -4.39 -9.36
C GLU A 44 -3.32 -5.39 -8.47
N TYR A 45 -2.92 -4.96 -7.30
CA TYR A 45 -2.23 -5.86 -6.41
C TYR A 45 -3.17 -6.90 -5.81
N PHE A 46 -4.43 -6.55 -5.67
CA PHE A 46 -5.38 -7.47 -5.06
C PHE A 46 -5.53 -8.70 -5.92
N SER A 47 -5.26 -9.86 -5.35
CA SER A 47 -5.34 -11.10 -6.10
C SER A 47 -5.46 -12.25 -5.12
N GLY A 48 -5.81 -13.41 -5.66
CA GLY A 48 -5.93 -14.58 -4.84
C GLY A 48 -7.37 -14.97 -4.66
N ASP A 49 -7.63 -15.84 -3.70
CA ASP A 49 -8.98 -16.33 -3.47
C ASP A 49 -9.25 -16.30 -1.97
N SER A 50 -10.31 -16.99 -1.56
CA SER A 50 -10.70 -16.93 -0.17
C SER A 50 -9.75 -17.65 0.77
N GLU A 51 -8.86 -18.49 0.24
CA GLU A 51 -7.90 -19.19 1.07
C GLU A 51 -6.65 -18.39 1.27
N CYS A 52 -6.21 -17.70 0.24
CA CYS A 52 -4.99 -16.94 0.30
C CYS A 52 -5.10 -15.80 -0.68
N TYR A 53 -4.97 -14.57 -0.20
CA TYR A 53 -5.03 -13.44 -1.10
C TYR A 53 -4.07 -12.37 -0.66
N PHE A 54 -3.78 -11.49 -1.61
CA PHE A 54 -2.90 -10.37 -1.39
C PHE A 54 -3.72 -9.10 -1.54
N ARG A 55 -3.48 -8.15 -0.67
CA ARG A 55 -4.19 -6.89 -0.76
C ARG A 55 -3.25 -5.76 -0.42
N ALA A 56 -3.60 -4.60 -0.84
CA ALA A 56 -2.81 -3.40 -0.56
C ALA A 56 -3.76 -2.29 -0.20
N ASP A 57 -3.33 -1.48 0.75
CA ASP A 57 -4.10 -0.33 1.19
C ASP A 57 -3.21 0.88 1.11
N TYR A 58 -3.78 2.03 0.82
CA TYR A 58 -2.99 3.23 0.75
C TYR A 58 -3.53 4.26 1.73
N GLN A 59 -2.63 5.13 2.16
CA GLN A 59 -3.02 6.22 3.02
C GLN A 59 -2.13 7.40 2.72
N ARG A 60 -2.64 8.56 2.99
CA ARG A 60 -1.89 9.77 2.79
C ARG A 60 -0.95 9.97 3.96
N VAL A 61 0.33 10.22 3.67
CA VAL A 61 1.32 10.36 4.72
C VAL A 61 1.93 11.75 4.74
N ASN A 62 1.49 12.63 3.86
CA ASN A 62 1.97 14.01 3.87
C ASN A 62 0.87 15.00 3.72
#